data_c41e0a28524677a2012b07070b9e0c8a
#
_entry.id   c41e0a28524677a2012b07070b9e0c8a
#
_cell.length_a   1.000
_cell.length_b   1.000
_cell.length_c   1.000
_cell.angle_alpha   90.00
_cell.angle_beta   90.00
_cell.angle_gamma   90.00
#
_symmetry.space_group_name_H-M   'P 1'
#
loop_
_entity.id
_entity.type
_entity.pdbx_description
1 polymer ?
#
loop_
_entity_poly.entity_id
_entity_poly.type
_entity_poly.pdbx_seq_one_letter_code
_entity_poly.pdbx_strand_id
1 'polypeptide(L)'
;ESGGARGEWDCKCEDIYEALPVLCKLGGPEILLSLQGRLEVVCGARFTRQAIMIEDEEFVAELALDRGVLIGGGRETPLCEVELELKSGSAEALMLYARILATRFHLIPERKSKFIRAMELAQGL
;
A
#
# COMPACT_ATOMS: atom_id res chain seq x y z
N GLU A 1 4.75 9.35 10.67
CA GLU A 1 4.81 10.43 9.96
C GLU A 1 5.21 10.27 8.59
N SER A 2 4.43 10.55 7.77
CA SER A 2 4.60 10.22 6.51
C SER A 2 5.32 11.11 5.77
N GLY A 3 6.08 11.51 6.05
CA GLY A 3 7.00 12.07 5.42
C GLY A 3 6.76 12.79 4.21
N GLY A 4 7.63 12.96 3.52
CA GLY A 4 7.66 13.73 2.38
C GLY A 4 7.29 13.00 1.12
N ALA A 5 7.39 13.70 0.03
CA ALA A 5 7.15 13.15 -1.27
C ALA A 5 8.18 12.08 -1.62
N ARG A 6 7.76 11.09 -2.37
CA ARG A 6 8.65 10.06 -2.87
C ARG A 6 8.31 9.79 -4.33
N GLY A 7 9.29 9.33 -5.08
CA GLY A 7 9.07 8.99 -6.47
C GLY A 7 8.31 7.68 -6.59
N GLU A 8 7.40 7.63 -7.56
CA GLU A 8 6.68 6.41 -7.86
C GLU A 8 6.63 6.24 -9.37
N TRP A 9 6.92 5.05 -9.82
CA TRP A 9 6.85 4.71 -11.23
C TRP A 9 6.10 3.40 -11.35
N ASP A 10 5.16 3.30 -12.27
CA ASP A 10 4.43 2.06 -12.46
C ASP A 10 4.25 1.76 -13.94
N CYS A 11 4.01 0.52 -14.24
CA CYS A 11 3.68 0.07 -15.57
C CYS A 11 2.95 -1.27 -15.46
N LYS A 12 2.21 -1.61 -16.53
CA LYS A 12 1.59 -2.92 -16.61
C LYS A 12 2.58 -3.89 -17.25
N CYS A 13 2.71 -5.06 -16.66
CA CYS A 13 3.60 -6.10 -17.20
C CYS A 13 3.13 -7.46 -16.70
N GLU A 14 3.51 -8.50 -17.39
CA GLU A 14 3.23 -9.86 -16.97
C GLU A 14 4.39 -10.43 -16.17
N ASP A 15 5.60 -9.89 -16.37
CA ASP A 15 6.82 -10.36 -15.73
C ASP A 15 7.55 -9.15 -15.19
N ILE A 16 8.00 -9.21 -13.95
CA ILE A 16 8.72 -8.10 -13.31
C ILE A 16 9.94 -7.68 -14.13
N TYR A 17 10.61 -8.62 -14.80
CA TYR A 17 11.81 -8.28 -15.57
C TYR A 17 11.49 -7.47 -16.83
N GLU A 18 10.28 -7.59 -17.37
CA GLU A 18 9.83 -6.76 -18.47
C GLU A 18 9.63 -5.31 -18.02
N ALA A 19 9.29 -5.13 -16.76
CA ALA A 19 9.04 -3.81 -16.22
C ALA A 19 10.32 -3.00 -15.99
N LEU A 20 11.44 -3.64 -15.72
CA LEU A 20 12.65 -2.91 -15.33
C LEU A 20 13.10 -1.86 -16.33
N PRO A 21 13.24 -2.19 -17.64
CA PRO A 21 13.62 -1.14 -18.61
C PRO A 21 12.53 -0.09 -18.82
N VAL A 22 11.26 -0.48 -18.71
CA VAL A 22 10.16 0.47 -18.85
C VAL A 22 10.17 1.48 -17.71
N LEU A 23 10.38 1.01 -16.48
CA LEU A 23 10.46 1.89 -15.31
C LEU A 23 11.63 2.86 -15.43
N CYS A 24 12.77 2.41 -15.96
CA CYS A 24 13.91 3.29 -16.21
C CYS A 24 13.56 4.38 -17.22
N LYS A 25 12.84 4.03 -18.29
CA LYS A 25 12.43 5.01 -19.29
C LYS A 25 11.48 6.05 -18.73
N LEU A 26 10.72 5.67 -17.69
CA LEU A 26 9.80 6.57 -17.02
C LEU A 26 10.48 7.46 -15.98
N GLY A 27 11.78 7.33 -15.82
CA GLY A 27 12.55 8.14 -14.88
C GLY A 27 13.04 7.39 -13.65
N GLY A 28 12.83 6.10 -13.58
CA GLY A 28 13.28 5.29 -12.46
C GLY A 28 14.80 5.15 -12.42
N PRO A 29 15.35 4.68 -11.29
CA PRO A 29 16.81 4.56 -11.12
C PRO A 29 17.44 3.59 -12.12
N GLU A 30 18.59 3.96 -12.67
CA GLU A 30 19.28 3.12 -13.63
C GLU A 30 19.70 1.76 -13.09
N ILE A 31 19.87 1.66 -11.78
CA ILE A 31 20.24 0.40 -11.15
C ILE A 31 19.26 -0.73 -11.46
N LEU A 32 18.01 -0.38 -11.79
CA LEU A 32 17.00 -1.36 -12.16
C LEU A 32 17.44 -2.24 -13.32
N LEU A 33 18.22 -1.69 -14.25
CA LEU A 33 18.69 -2.46 -15.40
C LEU A 33 19.65 -3.58 -15.00
N SER A 34 20.36 -3.41 -13.90
CA SER A 34 21.32 -4.41 -13.44
C SER A 34 20.66 -5.56 -12.69
N LEU A 35 19.35 -5.47 -12.43
CA LEU A 35 18.64 -6.46 -11.63
C LEU A 35 17.97 -7.57 -12.45
N GLN A 36 18.18 -7.56 -13.77
CA GLN A 36 17.63 -8.61 -14.64
C GLN A 36 18.09 -10.00 -14.17
N GLY A 37 17.12 -10.88 -13.94
CA GLY A 37 17.40 -12.25 -13.50
C GLY A 37 17.91 -12.37 -12.07
N ARG A 38 17.89 -11.27 -11.28
CA ARG A 38 18.52 -11.26 -9.97
C ARG A 38 17.56 -10.93 -8.82
N LEU A 39 16.27 -10.83 -9.11
CA LEU A 39 15.28 -10.52 -8.08
C LEU A 39 14.78 -11.78 -7.41
N GLU A 40 14.52 -11.68 -6.11
CA GLU A 40 13.93 -12.75 -5.34
C GLU A 40 12.72 -12.20 -4.59
N VAL A 41 11.71 -13.05 -4.39
CA VAL A 41 10.56 -12.67 -3.58
C VAL A 41 10.96 -12.70 -2.11
N VAL A 42 10.89 -11.55 -1.46
CA VAL A 42 11.25 -11.42 -0.05
C VAL A 42 10.02 -11.43 0.82
N CYS A 43 8.98 -10.72 0.41
CA CYS A 43 7.75 -10.63 1.17
C CYS A 43 6.62 -10.17 0.24
N GLY A 44 5.41 -10.23 0.73
CA GLY A 44 4.27 -9.79 -0.07
C GLY A 44 2.98 -9.76 0.73
N ALA A 45 1.91 -9.45 0.02
CA ALA A 45 0.57 -9.47 0.58
C ALA A 45 -0.37 -10.02 -0.48
N ARG A 46 -1.30 -10.85 -0.05
CA ARG A 46 -2.33 -11.38 -0.94
C ARG A 46 -3.66 -11.09 -0.29
N PHE A 47 -4.46 -10.26 -0.90
CA PHE A 47 -5.72 -9.84 -0.29
C PHE A 47 -6.75 -9.44 -1.33
N THR A 48 -8.01 -9.46 -0.89
CA THR A 48 -9.12 -8.95 -1.67
C THR A 48 -9.46 -7.56 -1.14
N ARG A 49 -9.66 -6.62 -2.04
CA ARG A 49 -10.04 -5.25 -1.69
C ARG A 49 -11.46 -4.98 -2.13
N GLN A 50 -12.26 -4.48 -1.20
CA GLN A 50 -13.57 -3.93 -1.52
C GLN A 50 -13.45 -2.43 -1.28
N ALA A 51 -13.78 -1.64 -2.29
CA ALA A 51 -13.59 -0.19 -2.20
C ALA A 51 -14.84 0.55 -2.64
N ILE A 52 -15.14 1.65 -1.95
CA ILE A 52 -16.21 2.55 -2.33
C ILE A 52 -15.72 3.99 -2.28
N MET A 53 -16.37 4.84 -3.06
CA MET A 53 -16.05 6.27 -3.01
C MET A 53 -16.98 6.93 -2.02
N ILE A 54 -16.43 7.82 -1.21
CA ILE A 54 -17.18 8.65 -0.29
C ILE A 54 -17.08 10.08 -0.78
N GLU A 55 -18.22 10.69 -1.04
CA GLU A 55 -18.26 12.07 -1.49
C GLU A 55 -18.96 12.90 -0.42
N ASP A 56 -18.24 13.83 0.13
CA ASP A 56 -18.72 14.73 1.14
C ASP A 56 -18.55 16.16 0.60
N GLU A 57 -19.13 17.15 1.25
CA GLU A 57 -18.98 18.52 0.80
C GLU A 57 -17.55 19.00 0.89
N GLU A 58 -16.77 18.44 1.80
CA GLU A 58 -15.40 18.90 2.07
C GLU A 58 -14.34 18.02 1.47
N PHE A 59 -14.66 16.81 1.04
CA PHE A 59 -13.64 15.91 0.48
C PHE A 59 -14.27 14.81 -0.37
N VAL A 60 -13.45 14.22 -1.23
CA VAL A 60 -13.75 12.98 -1.91
C VAL A 60 -12.66 12.00 -1.51
N ALA A 61 -13.03 10.81 -1.08
CA ALA A 61 -12.07 9.81 -0.62
C ALA A 61 -12.51 8.42 -1.03
N GLU A 62 -11.55 7.52 -1.10
CA GLU A 62 -11.82 6.10 -1.32
C GLU A 62 -11.69 5.38 0.02
N LEU A 63 -12.72 4.62 0.38
CA LEU A 63 -12.68 3.76 1.55
C LEU A 63 -12.48 2.33 1.05
N ALA A 64 -11.41 1.68 1.49
CA ALA A 64 -11.09 0.33 1.07
C ALA A 64 -11.00 -0.62 2.27
N LEU A 65 -11.57 -1.80 2.12
CA LEU A 65 -11.43 -2.89 3.09
C LEU A 65 -10.55 -3.95 2.45
N ASP A 66 -9.40 -4.22 3.06
CA ASP A 66 -8.44 -5.23 2.58
C ASP A 66 -8.47 -6.42 3.51
N ARG A 67 -8.66 -7.60 2.95
CA ARG A 67 -8.75 -8.82 3.74
C ARG A 67 -7.97 -9.95 3.06
N GLY A 68 -7.07 -10.56 3.78
CA GLY A 68 -6.21 -11.62 3.25
C GLY A 68 -5.06 -11.94 4.18
N VAL A 69 -3.84 -12.02 3.62
CA VAL A 69 -2.65 -12.37 4.40
C VAL A 69 -1.45 -11.52 3.99
N LEU A 70 -0.56 -11.31 4.95
CA LEU A 70 0.80 -10.84 4.71
C LEU A 70 1.69 -12.08 4.65
N ILE A 71 2.69 -12.06 3.79
CA ILE A 71 3.55 -13.21 3.54
C ILE A 71 5.01 -12.78 3.68
N GLY A 72 5.80 -13.53 4.41
CA GLY A 72 7.22 -13.24 4.53
C GLY A 72 7.96 -14.37 5.22
N GLY A 73 9.14 -14.72 4.69
CA GLY A 73 9.98 -15.73 5.30
C GLY A 73 9.31 -17.11 5.43
N GLY A 74 8.45 -17.47 4.49
CA GLY A 74 7.73 -18.73 4.54
C GLY A 74 6.59 -18.74 5.54
N ARG A 75 6.23 -17.58 6.09
CA ARG A 75 5.17 -17.44 7.07
C ARG A 75 4.05 -16.57 6.52
N GLU A 76 2.86 -16.73 7.08
CA GLU A 76 1.72 -15.90 6.75
C GLU A 76 1.10 -15.38 8.02
N THR A 77 0.55 -14.18 7.97
CA THR A 77 -0.23 -13.63 9.08
C THR A 77 -1.48 -12.96 8.51
N PRO A 78 -2.61 -13.05 9.23
CA PRO A 78 -3.85 -12.47 8.72
C PRO A 78 -3.77 -10.96 8.53
N LEU A 79 -4.44 -10.49 7.49
CA LEU A 79 -4.54 -9.07 7.18
C LEU A 79 -6.02 -8.72 7.09
N CYS A 80 -6.45 -7.73 7.85
CA CYS A 80 -7.80 -7.19 7.74
C CYS A 80 -7.71 -5.73 8.15
N GLU A 81 -7.80 -4.83 7.19
CA GLU A 81 -7.67 -3.40 7.50
C GLU A 81 -8.53 -2.53 6.61
N VAL A 82 -8.82 -1.34 7.11
CA VAL A 82 -9.57 -0.34 6.40
C VAL A 82 -8.63 0.82 6.11
N GLU A 83 -8.67 1.33 4.88
CA GLU A 83 -7.87 2.47 4.48
C GLU A 83 -8.78 3.56 3.93
N LEU A 84 -8.44 4.81 4.21
CA LEU A 84 -9.08 5.96 3.62
C LEU A 84 -8.03 6.72 2.83
N GLU A 85 -8.28 6.92 1.54
CA GLU A 85 -7.37 7.66 0.69
C GLU A 85 -8.04 8.91 0.19
N LEU A 86 -7.45 10.07 0.48
CA LEU A 86 -7.97 11.35 0.01
C LEU A 86 -7.77 11.45 -1.49
N LYS A 87 -8.84 11.73 -2.23
CA LYS A 87 -8.76 11.97 -3.66
C LYS A 87 -8.78 13.46 -3.97
N SER A 88 -9.58 14.23 -3.26
CA SER A 88 -9.61 15.68 -3.39
C SER A 88 -10.24 16.29 -2.15
N GLY A 89 -9.95 17.56 -1.92
CA GLY A 89 -10.55 18.32 -0.83
C GLY A 89 -9.71 18.37 0.42
N SER A 90 -10.37 18.49 1.55
CA SER A 90 -9.73 18.79 2.83
C SER A 90 -9.20 17.56 3.54
N ALA A 91 -7.89 17.49 3.77
CA ALA A 91 -7.28 16.43 4.57
C ALA A 91 -7.75 16.49 6.03
N GLU A 92 -7.99 17.69 6.55
CA GLU A 92 -8.48 17.86 7.90
C GLU A 92 -9.86 17.27 8.09
N ALA A 93 -10.76 17.54 7.14
CA ALA A 93 -12.12 17.00 7.20
C ALA A 93 -12.09 15.47 7.09
N LEU A 94 -11.22 14.93 6.26
CA LEU A 94 -11.08 13.47 6.13
C LEU A 94 -10.57 12.87 7.43
N MET A 95 -9.64 13.52 8.10
CA MET A 95 -9.11 13.05 9.36
C MET A 95 -10.18 12.98 10.46
N LEU A 96 -11.06 13.99 10.51
CA LEU A 96 -12.18 13.97 11.43
C LEU A 96 -13.13 12.81 11.13
N TYR A 97 -13.41 12.59 9.86
CA TYR A 97 -14.24 11.48 9.43
C TYR A 97 -13.60 10.14 9.84
N ALA A 98 -12.29 10.02 9.65
CA ALA A 98 -11.55 8.81 10.03
C ALA A 98 -11.67 8.53 11.53
N ARG A 99 -11.59 9.56 12.36
CA ARG A 99 -11.73 9.41 13.81
C ARG A 99 -13.12 8.94 14.21
N ILE A 100 -14.15 9.48 13.56
CA ILE A 100 -15.52 9.06 13.81
C ILE A 100 -15.69 7.59 13.42
N LEU A 101 -15.18 7.22 12.26
CA LEU A 101 -15.26 5.85 11.78
C LEU A 101 -14.53 4.89 12.72
N ALA A 102 -13.34 5.27 13.16
CA ALA A 102 -12.54 4.44 14.07
C ALA A 102 -13.26 4.23 15.40
N THR A 103 -13.88 5.29 15.94
CA THR A 103 -14.63 5.19 17.19
C THR A 103 -15.84 4.30 17.03
N ARG A 104 -16.58 4.48 15.94
CA ARG A 104 -17.83 3.75 15.71
C ARG A 104 -17.60 2.26 15.54
N PHE A 105 -16.54 1.88 14.86
CA PHE A 105 -16.25 0.48 14.55
C PHE A 105 -15.10 -0.11 15.37
N HIS A 106 -14.65 0.61 16.39
CA HIS A 106 -13.57 0.16 17.30
C HIS A 106 -12.29 -0.21 16.53
N LEU A 107 -11.93 0.63 15.56
CA LEU A 107 -10.73 0.39 14.77
C LEU A 107 -9.50 0.92 15.50
N ILE A 108 -8.40 0.22 15.34
CA ILE A 108 -7.12 0.61 15.94
C ILE A 108 -6.22 1.14 14.83
N PRO A 109 -5.63 2.33 14.98
CA PRO A 109 -4.76 2.87 13.94
C PRO A 109 -3.57 1.96 13.67
N GLU A 110 -3.30 1.71 12.38
CA GLU A 110 -2.13 0.97 11.96
C GLU A 110 -1.15 1.94 11.34
N ARG A 111 0.03 2.07 11.90
CA ARG A 111 1.02 3.04 11.45
C ARG A 111 2.00 2.48 10.45
N LYS A 112 2.11 1.16 10.37
CA LYS A 112 3.06 0.51 9.47
C LYS A 112 2.37 0.07 8.20
N SER A 113 3.00 0.30 7.06
CA SER A 113 2.47 -0.14 5.78
C SER A 113 2.47 -1.67 5.68
N LYS A 114 1.72 -2.20 4.72
CA LYS A 114 1.75 -3.63 4.46
C LYS A 114 3.17 -4.10 4.16
N PHE A 115 3.93 -3.31 3.40
CA PHE A 115 5.30 -3.64 3.05
C PHE A 115 6.18 -3.80 4.29
N ILE A 116 6.13 -2.83 5.20
CA ILE A 116 6.94 -2.87 6.42
C ILE A 116 6.57 -4.08 7.27
N ARG A 117 5.27 -4.33 7.43
CA ARG A 117 4.81 -5.46 8.22
C ARG A 117 5.21 -6.81 7.59
N ALA A 118 5.14 -6.91 6.27
CA ALA A 118 5.54 -8.13 5.58
C ALA A 118 7.06 -8.33 5.67
N MET A 119 7.85 -7.26 5.61
CA MET A 119 9.30 -7.33 5.78
C MET A 119 9.65 -7.77 7.19
N GLU A 120 8.97 -7.26 8.20
CA GLU A 120 9.18 -7.69 9.58
C GLU A 120 8.87 -9.17 9.74
N LEU A 121 7.80 -9.63 9.11
CA LEU A 121 7.44 -11.05 9.12
C LEU A 121 8.55 -11.89 8.48
N ALA A 122 9.10 -11.42 7.36
CA ALA A 122 10.19 -12.12 6.68
C ALA A 122 11.45 -12.19 7.54
N GLN A 123 11.67 -11.19 8.38
CA GLN A 123 12.83 -11.13 9.27
C GLN A 123 12.61 -11.87 10.59
N GLY A 124 11.42 -12.38 10.83
CA GLY A 124 11.11 -13.07 12.06
C GLY A 124 10.78 -12.17 13.24
N LEU A 125 10.43 -10.92 12.93
CA LEU A 125 10.10 -9.96 13.99
C LEU A 125 8.62 -9.97 14.34
#